data_00ea50294ea1bb167978d618fe10f6b2
#
_entry.id   00ea50294ea1bb167978d618fe10f6b2
#
_cell.length_a   1.000
_cell.length_b   1.000
_cell.length_c   1.000
_cell.angle_alpha   90.00
_cell.angle_beta   90.00
_cell.angle_gamma   90.00
#
_symmetry.space_group_name_H-M   'P 1'
#
loop_
_entity.id
_entity.type
_entity.pdbx_description
1 polymer ?
#
loop_
_entity_poly.entity_id
_entity_poly.type
_entity_poly.pdbx_seq_one_letter_code
_entity_poly.pdbx_strand_id
1 'polypeptide(L)'
;MAVPYPNKTNMNIYPGRALPTSATSRRIFLSQSAGIATLMAAAGVPVAMTTAKAEEEAPGRAGAGGFPSDFAWGAATAAFQVEGAVSEDGRLPCVWDTFCHKPGTTKNGDTGDVACDHYHRFESDVKLMAELGIKHYRFSIAWPRIVPEGRGAVNEKGVDFYSRLVDALLQHGITPHATLFHWDSPQALEDRYGSWRSREIASDFADYCTQVVKRLGDRVTNWMTINEIYCFTYMGYAVGKTPPHAPGTIVSSRQEVLQTVHHALLAHGMGCQAIRAATPKPAQVALVVNFDTYLPVIETPENIEAVKKAFVEEEHNGTVLVPALTGKYNEQTIAKLGADAPKVQAGDMEIIGQPLDVLGYNIYTGSYVRAADNARGYEILPLPREYPQMHMPWLNLVPESLYWGVRMISDALGKKNLPILITENGCATDDEVTGQGEILDLSRILYLRSYLGNAQRAIAEGYPLKGYFQWSLMDNFEWSWGYTRRFGITRVDYDTQQRSPKESFRWYQQVIRENKVL
;
A
#
# COMPACT_ATOMS: atom_id res chain seq x y z
N MET A 1 23.66 -13.19 -7.63
CA MET A 1 24.77 -12.20 -7.53
C MET A 1 24.15 -10.88 -7.13
N ALA A 2 24.47 -10.39 -5.96
CA ALA A 2 23.93 -9.13 -5.46
C ALA A 2 24.53 -7.96 -6.23
N VAL A 3 23.69 -7.06 -6.74
CA VAL A 3 24.13 -5.80 -7.35
C VAL A 3 24.57 -4.87 -6.22
N PRO A 4 25.80 -4.34 -6.20
CA PRO A 4 26.26 -3.43 -5.18
C PRO A 4 25.73 -2.01 -5.44
N TYR A 5 25.21 -1.35 -4.41
CA TYR A 5 24.95 0.08 -4.41
C TYR A 5 26.28 0.86 -4.51
N PRO A 6 26.41 1.85 -5.38
CA PRO A 6 27.61 2.65 -5.46
C PRO A 6 27.67 3.69 -4.32
N ASN A 7 28.78 3.68 -3.59
CA ASN A 7 29.21 4.75 -2.69
C ASN A 7 29.38 6.06 -3.47
N LYS A 8 28.79 7.14 -2.99
CA LYS A 8 29.08 8.50 -3.46
C LYS A 8 29.72 9.34 -2.36
N THR A 9 31.03 9.48 -2.43
CA THR A 9 31.75 10.69 -2.02
C THR A 9 32.32 11.29 -3.29
N ASN A 10 31.83 12.49 -3.66
CA ASN A 10 32.57 13.63 -4.17
C ASN A 10 31.61 14.67 -4.73
N MET A 11 31.46 15.77 -3.98
CA MET A 11 30.96 17.04 -4.50
C MET A 11 32.05 17.67 -5.35
N ASN A 12 31.73 18.01 -6.59
CA ASN A 12 32.46 19.00 -7.34
C ASN A 12 31.50 20.10 -7.82
N ILE A 13 31.81 21.28 -7.34
CA ILE A 13 31.17 22.57 -7.62
C ILE A 13 31.55 22.99 -9.03
N TYR A 14 30.59 23.36 -9.90
CA TYR A 14 30.84 24.06 -11.15
C TYR A 14 30.44 25.53 -11.05
N PRO A 15 31.28 26.46 -11.55
CA PRO A 15 30.99 27.91 -11.52
C PRO A 15 30.02 28.33 -12.62
N GLY A 16 29.22 29.33 -12.30
CA GLY A 16 28.18 29.89 -13.13
C GLY A 16 28.65 30.45 -14.50
N ARG A 17 27.80 30.28 -15.50
CA ARG A 17 27.81 31.06 -16.73
C ARG A 17 26.52 31.88 -16.82
N ALA A 18 26.74 33.18 -16.99
CA ALA A 18 25.71 34.20 -17.19
C ALA A 18 24.94 33.96 -18.50
N LEU A 19 23.64 34.18 -18.47
CA LEU A 19 22.77 34.24 -19.63
C LEU A 19 22.79 35.66 -20.22
N PRO A 20 22.80 35.81 -21.57
CA PRO A 20 22.58 37.12 -22.18
C PRO A 20 21.09 37.43 -22.30
N THR A 21 20.74 38.65 -21.91
CA THR A 21 19.44 39.28 -22.14
C THR A 21 19.32 39.71 -23.60
N SER A 22 18.25 39.29 -24.30
CA SER A 22 17.72 40.07 -25.42
C SER A 22 16.20 39.92 -25.49
N ALA A 23 15.55 41.06 -25.34
CA ALA A 23 14.14 41.23 -25.64
C ALA A 23 13.97 41.26 -27.18
N THR A 24 12.96 40.57 -27.69
CA THR A 24 12.07 41.05 -28.78
C THR A 24 11.20 39.88 -29.29
N SER A 25 9.95 40.06 -29.23
CA SER A 25 8.86 39.80 -30.18
C SER A 25 7.66 39.11 -29.60
N ARG A 26 6.76 39.90 -29.02
CA ARG A 26 5.32 39.64 -29.06
C ARG A 26 4.82 39.96 -30.44
N ARG A 27 4.17 39.05 -31.11
CA ARG A 27 2.98 39.17 -31.97
C ARG A 27 2.88 37.99 -32.93
N ILE A 28 1.61 37.62 -33.20
CA ILE A 28 1.14 36.68 -34.23
C ILE A 28 1.00 35.23 -33.71
N PHE A 29 -0.17 34.93 -33.16
CA PHE A 29 -1.00 33.76 -33.48
C PHE A 29 -2.39 33.94 -32.84
N LEU A 30 -3.20 34.80 -33.46
CA LEU A 30 -4.64 34.86 -33.32
C LEU A 30 -5.21 35.11 -34.71
N SER A 31 -5.60 34.05 -35.41
CA SER A 31 -6.63 34.06 -36.45
C SER A 31 -6.56 32.74 -37.23
N GLN A 32 -7.48 31.84 -36.98
CA GLN A 32 -8.11 30.93 -37.95
C GLN A 32 -8.86 29.84 -37.19
N SER A 33 -10.08 30.13 -36.84
CA SER A 33 -11.15 29.12 -36.68
C SER A 33 -12.52 29.83 -36.66
N ALA A 34 -12.92 30.29 -37.82
CA ALA A 34 -14.33 30.58 -38.12
C ALA A 34 -14.60 30.12 -39.55
N GLY A 35 -15.49 29.17 -39.71
CA GLY A 35 -15.97 28.79 -41.00
C GLY A 35 -15.96 27.28 -41.27
N ILE A 36 -16.99 26.55 -40.83
CA ILE A 36 -17.72 25.49 -41.55
C ILE A 36 -18.93 25.17 -40.67
N ALA A 37 -19.99 25.91 -40.90
CA ALA A 37 -21.34 25.51 -40.53
C ALA A 37 -22.23 26.10 -41.60
N THR A 38 -22.57 25.31 -42.62
CA THR A 38 -23.77 25.41 -43.45
C THR A 38 -23.61 24.49 -44.65
N LEU A 39 -24.33 23.42 -44.64
CA LEU A 39 -25.01 22.74 -45.79
C LEU A 39 -25.19 21.25 -45.45
N MET A 40 -26.40 20.91 -45.07
CA MET A 40 -27.17 19.75 -45.57
C MET A 40 -28.51 19.69 -44.84
N ALA A 41 -29.46 20.41 -45.42
CA ALA A 41 -30.87 20.15 -45.23
C ALA A 41 -31.40 19.74 -46.60
N ALA A 42 -31.70 18.46 -46.79
CA ALA A 42 -32.66 17.90 -47.72
C ALA A 42 -32.39 16.42 -48.02
N ALA A 43 -33.02 15.54 -47.27
CA ALA A 43 -33.51 14.23 -47.76
C ALA A 43 -34.39 13.62 -46.66
N GLY A 44 -35.68 13.66 -46.84
CA GLY A 44 -36.67 13.03 -45.96
C GLY A 44 -36.55 11.51 -46.01
N VAL A 45 -36.30 10.91 -44.84
CA VAL A 45 -36.47 9.49 -44.57
C VAL A 45 -37.29 9.39 -43.27
N PRO A 46 -38.40 8.63 -43.22
CA PRO A 46 -39.21 8.51 -42.02
C PRO A 46 -38.47 7.69 -40.99
N VAL A 47 -38.16 8.31 -39.83
CA VAL A 47 -37.63 7.61 -38.66
C VAL A 47 -38.78 6.87 -37.97
N ALA A 48 -38.77 5.55 -38.05
CA ALA A 48 -39.60 4.71 -37.22
C ALA A 48 -39.17 4.86 -35.76
N MET A 49 -40.04 5.40 -34.91
CA MET A 49 -39.86 5.38 -33.45
C MET A 49 -39.97 3.93 -32.96
N THR A 50 -38.88 3.27 -32.78
CA THR A 50 -38.81 2.09 -31.95
C THR A 50 -38.68 2.56 -30.48
N THR A 51 -39.71 2.27 -29.69
CA THR A 51 -39.68 2.41 -28.24
C THR A 51 -38.59 1.46 -27.71
N ALA A 52 -37.44 2.03 -27.33
CA ALA A 52 -36.41 1.30 -26.60
C ALA A 52 -36.99 0.94 -25.23
N LYS A 53 -37.14 -0.38 -24.99
CA LYS A 53 -37.29 -0.91 -23.63
C LYS A 53 -36.07 -0.45 -22.84
N ALA A 54 -36.32 0.14 -21.67
CA ALA A 54 -35.26 0.39 -20.68
C ALA A 54 -34.59 -0.96 -20.38
N GLU A 55 -33.33 -1.11 -20.78
CA GLU A 55 -32.48 -2.17 -20.27
C GLU A 55 -32.23 -1.85 -18.80
N GLU A 56 -32.55 -2.79 -17.95
CA GLU A 56 -32.18 -2.80 -16.54
C GLU A 56 -30.66 -2.64 -16.47
N GLU A 57 -30.17 -1.51 -15.95
CA GLU A 57 -28.74 -1.27 -15.74
C GLU A 57 -28.19 -2.34 -14.78
N ALA A 58 -27.29 -3.16 -15.27
CA ALA A 58 -26.52 -4.07 -14.44
C ALA A 58 -25.71 -3.23 -13.43
N PRO A 59 -25.69 -3.59 -12.14
CA PRO A 59 -24.99 -2.82 -11.12
C PRO A 59 -23.50 -2.75 -11.44
N GLY A 60 -22.93 -1.53 -11.53
CA GLY A 60 -21.50 -1.28 -11.57
C GLY A 60 -20.87 -0.82 -12.89
N ARG A 61 -21.63 -0.44 -13.93
CA ARG A 61 -21.03 0.24 -15.09
C ARG A 61 -20.74 1.71 -14.75
N ALA A 62 -19.45 2.08 -14.79
CA ALA A 62 -19.01 3.47 -14.73
C ALA A 62 -19.71 4.28 -15.86
N GLY A 63 -20.38 5.37 -15.50
CA GLY A 63 -20.75 6.41 -16.45
C GLY A 63 -19.49 6.89 -17.19
N ALA A 64 -19.61 7.38 -18.43
CA ALA A 64 -18.49 7.77 -19.27
C ALA A 64 -17.51 8.68 -18.48
N GLY A 65 -16.37 8.13 -18.01
CA GLY A 65 -15.27 8.84 -17.37
C GLY A 65 -15.25 8.88 -15.84
N GLY A 66 -16.15 8.17 -15.10
CA GLY A 66 -16.15 8.09 -13.63
C GLY A 66 -15.75 6.71 -13.08
N PHE A 67 -15.67 6.59 -11.74
CA PHE A 67 -15.55 5.32 -11.04
C PHE A 67 -16.95 4.70 -10.81
N PRO A 68 -17.07 3.39 -10.51
CA PRO A 68 -18.33 2.80 -10.07
C PRO A 68 -18.92 3.54 -8.86
N SER A 69 -20.24 3.57 -8.76
CA SER A 69 -20.91 4.28 -7.64
C SER A 69 -20.63 3.66 -6.27
N ASP A 70 -20.24 2.37 -6.25
CA ASP A 70 -19.85 1.60 -5.09
C ASP A 70 -18.33 1.54 -4.86
N PHE A 71 -17.55 2.36 -5.58
CA PHE A 71 -16.10 2.39 -5.44
C PHE A 71 -15.68 2.91 -4.06
N ALA A 72 -14.86 2.13 -3.35
CA ALA A 72 -14.44 2.42 -1.99
C ALA A 72 -13.33 3.50 -1.95
N TRP A 73 -13.71 4.75 -1.75
CA TRP A 73 -12.77 5.85 -1.51
C TRP A 73 -12.35 5.90 -0.04
N GLY A 74 -11.04 5.80 0.21
CA GLY A 74 -10.50 5.76 1.56
C GLY A 74 -9.15 6.46 1.73
N ALA A 75 -8.68 6.42 2.97
CA ALA A 75 -7.30 6.75 3.34
C ALA A 75 -6.79 5.70 4.33
N ALA A 76 -5.46 5.59 4.45
CA ALA A 76 -4.83 4.61 5.31
C ALA A 76 -3.82 5.23 6.28
N THR A 77 -3.61 4.56 7.41
CA THR A 77 -2.53 4.78 8.38
C THR A 77 -2.11 3.45 9.01
N ALA A 78 -0.99 3.43 9.74
CA ALA A 78 -0.56 2.30 10.55
C ALA A 78 -0.34 2.72 12.01
N ALA A 79 -0.68 1.84 12.94
CA ALA A 79 -0.68 2.11 14.38
C ALA A 79 0.63 2.70 14.88
N PHE A 80 1.76 2.02 14.67
CA PHE A 80 3.06 2.50 15.14
C PHE A 80 3.44 3.87 14.55
N GLN A 81 3.02 4.16 13.32
CA GLN A 81 3.39 5.39 12.61
C GLN A 81 2.58 6.62 13.09
N VAL A 82 1.40 6.43 13.68
CA VAL A 82 0.52 7.56 14.04
C VAL A 82 0.13 7.63 15.50
N GLU A 83 0.03 6.51 16.23
CA GLU A 83 -0.59 6.48 17.55
C GLU A 83 0.21 7.20 18.63
N GLY A 84 1.50 6.94 18.75
CA GLY A 84 2.27 7.29 19.94
C GLY A 84 1.80 6.52 21.17
N ALA A 85 1.83 7.17 22.35
CA ALA A 85 1.36 6.58 23.63
C ALA A 85 1.99 5.19 23.89
N VAL A 86 3.29 5.06 23.62
CA VAL A 86 4.00 3.76 23.54
C VAL A 86 4.13 3.04 24.88
N SER A 87 3.95 3.73 25.99
CA SER A 87 4.00 3.17 27.35
C SER A 87 2.71 3.39 28.14
N GLU A 88 1.61 3.79 27.46
CA GLU A 88 0.35 4.10 28.12
C GLU A 88 -0.62 2.93 28.12
N ASP A 89 -1.51 2.93 29.12
CA ASP A 89 -2.61 1.98 29.26
C ASP A 89 -2.23 0.50 29.13
N GLY A 90 -1.04 0.14 29.58
CA GLY A 90 -0.58 -1.24 29.63
C GLY A 90 -0.02 -1.78 28.32
N ARG A 91 0.19 -0.94 27.29
CA ARG A 91 0.96 -1.30 26.11
C ARG A 91 2.40 -1.62 26.50
N LEU A 92 2.96 -2.72 25.99
CA LEU A 92 4.38 -3.03 26.10
C LEU A 92 5.10 -2.78 24.76
N PRO A 93 6.44 -2.74 24.77
CA PRO A 93 7.22 -2.45 23.58
C PRO A 93 6.98 -3.43 22.44
N CYS A 94 6.95 -2.94 21.21
CA CYS A 94 7.13 -3.72 20.00
C CYS A 94 8.58 -3.65 19.51
N VAL A 95 8.89 -4.44 18.50
CA VAL A 95 10.23 -4.46 17.89
C VAL A 95 10.66 -3.10 17.32
N TRP A 96 9.71 -2.26 16.86
CA TRP A 96 10.02 -0.91 16.39
C TRP A 96 10.35 0.07 17.52
N ASP A 97 9.70 -0.06 18.69
CA ASP A 97 10.11 0.73 19.88
C ASP A 97 11.58 0.46 20.22
N THR A 98 11.95 -0.81 20.29
CA THR A 98 13.35 -1.20 20.58
C THR A 98 14.31 -0.77 19.46
N PHE A 99 13.88 -0.89 18.20
CA PHE A 99 14.74 -0.59 17.05
C PHE A 99 15.02 0.90 16.91
N CYS A 100 14.02 1.78 16.96
CA CYS A 100 14.21 3.22 16.76
C CYS A 100 15.02 3.89 17.89
N HIS A 101 15.09 3.28 19.06
CA HIS A 101 15.96 3.77 20.15
C HIS A 101 17.43 3.33 20.03
N LYS A 102 17.77 2.45 19.08
CA LYS A 102 19.17 2.11 18.81
C LYS A 102 19.82 3.21 17.97
N PRO A 103 21.00 3.72 18.33
CA PRO A 103 21.68 4.77 17.58
C PRO A 103 21.88 4.40 16.10
N GLY A 104 21.52 5.30 15.19
CA GLY A 104 21.76 5.17 13.74
C GLY A 104 20.76 4.30 12.98
N THR A 105 19.70 3.81 13.62
CA THR A 105 18.65 3.01 12.95
C THR A 105 17.58 3.86 12.26
N THR A 106 17.37 5.07 12.75
CA THR A 106 16.46 6.05 12.16
C THR A 106 17.18 7.36 11.83
N LYS A 107 16.65 8.11 10.88
CA LYS A 107 17.13 9.47 10.58
C LYS A 107 16.94 10.36 11.79
N ASN A 108 17.94 11.20 12.08
CA ASN A 108 17.98 12.15 13.20
C ASN A 108 17.81 11.51 14.59
N GLY A 109 17.75 10.17 14.70
CA GLY A 109 17.37 9.49 15.94
C GLY A 109 15.89 9.64 16.27
N ASP A 110 15.05 9.88 15.27
CA ASP A 110 13.60 10.01 15.43
C ASP A 110 13.01 8.70 15.98
N THR A 111 12.00 8.81 16.86
CA THR A 111 11.28 7.67 17.46
C THR A 111 9.77 7.77 17.21
N GLY A 112 9.07 6.65 17.35
CA GLY A 112 7.60 6.60 17.27
C GLY A 112 6.88 6.94 18.57
N ASP A 113 7.58 7.43 19.59
CA ASP A 113 7.05 7.55 20.97
C ASP A 113 5.81 8.44 21.08
N VAL A 114 5.81 9.54 20.31
CA VAL A 114 4.67 10.46 20.19
C VAL A 114 3.99 10.33 18.82
N ALA A 115 4.78 10.09 17.77
CA ALA A 115 4.32 10.03 16.39
C ALA A 115 3.39 11.21 16.03
N CYS A 116 2.13 10.94 15.72
CA CYS A 116 1.10 11.95 15.48
C CYS A 116 0.13 12.11 16.65
N ASP A 117 0.41 11.48 17.79
CA ASP A 117 -0.47 11.54 18.98
C ASP A 117 -1.93 11.14 18.65
N HIS A 118 -2.11 10.25 17.68
CA HIS A 118 -3.44 9.80 17.26
C HIS A 118 -4.20 9.10 18.40
N TYR A 119 -3.47 8.45 19.30
CA TYR A 119 -4.06 7.80 20.47
C TYR A 119 -4.95 8.75 21.28
N HIS A 120 -4.52 10.00 21.48
CA HIS A 120 -5.28 11.01 22.20
C HIS A 120 -6.16 11.89 21.30
N ARG A 121 -5.89 11.90 19.98
CA ARG A 121 -6.53 12.84 19.03
C ARG A 121 -7.43 12.15 17.99
N PHE A 122 -7.69 10.86 18.12
CA PHE A 122 -8.43 10.11 17.11
C PHE A 122 -9.79 10.70 16.78
N GLU A 123 -10.51 11.28 17.75
CA GLU A 123 -11.81 11.92 17.50
C GLU A 123 -11.70 13.12 16.55
N SER A 124 -10.66 13.95 16.70
CA SER A 124 -10.41 15.06 15.80
C SER A 124 -9.93 14.58 14.42
N ASP A 125 -9.14 13.52 14.37
CA ASP A 125 -8.66 12.94 13.12
C ASP A 125 -9.81 12.26 12.36
N VAL A 126 -10.78 11.63 13.05
CA VAL A 126 -12.00 11.10 12.42
C VAL A 126 -12.90 12.22 11.87
N LYS A 127 -13.00 13.36 12.54
CA LYS A 127 -13.70 14.54 11.99
C LYS A 127 -13.01 15.04 10.71
N LEU A 128 -11.67 15.07 10.67
CA LEU A 128 -10.92 15.42 9.49
C LEU A 128 -11.16 14.44 8.33
N MET A 129 -11.28 13.13 8.62
CA MET A 129 -11.65 12.12 7.62
C MET A 129 -13.07 12.36 7.07
N ALA A 130 -14.03 12.72 7.93
CA ALA A 130 -15.38 13.06 7.52
C ALA A 130 -15.42 14.34 6.67
N GLU A 131 -14.60 15.35 6.99
CA GLU A 131 -14.41 16.55 6.18
C GLU A 131 -13.82 16.21 4.81
N LEU A 132 -12.81 15.33 4.73
CA LEU A 132 -12.25 14.81 3.48
C LEU A 132 -13.32 14.12 2.62
N GLY A 133 -14.35 13.56 3.23
CA GLY A 133 -15.45 12.89 2.54
C GLY A 133 -15.24 11.41 2.28
N ILE A 134 -14.17 10.79 2.80
CA ILE A 134 -13.95 9.35 2.67
C ILE A 134 -15.06 8.55 3.37
N LYS A 135 -15.34 7.36 2.81
CA LYS A 135 -16.30 6.41 3.37
C LYS A 135 -15.65 5.15 3.91
N HIS A 136 -14.34 5.02 3.73
CA HIS A 136 -13.56 3.89 4.19
C HIS A 136 -12.26 4.38 4.82
N TYR A 137 -11.90 3.80 5.96
CA TYR A 137 -10.63 4.09 6.62
C TYR A 137 -9.92 2.78 6.97
N ARG A 138 -8.68 2.64 6.46
CA ARG A 138 -7.81 1.53 6.78
C ARG A 138 -6.83 1.96 7.88
N PHE A 139 -6.82 1.21 8.97
CA PHE A 139 -5.91 1.40 10.10
C PHE A 139 -5.38 0.05 10.56
N SER A 140 -4.27 0.04 11.27
CA SER A 140 -3.82 -1.20 11.91
C SER A 140 -4.09 -1.19 13.41
N ILE A 141 -4.13 -2.39 13.98
CA ILE A 141 -4.29 -2.60 15.42
C ILE A 141 -2.94 -3.04 15.98
N ALA A 142 -2.38 -2.27 16.90
CA ALA A 142 -1.10 -2.58 17.52
C ALA A 142 -1.21 -3.84 18.38
N TRP A 143 -0.55 -4.93 17.95
CA TRP A 143 -0.56 -6.20 18.67
C TRP A 143 -0.16 -6.04 20.15
N PRO A 144 0.95 -5.33 20.50
CA PRO A 144 1.36 -5.16 21.90
C PRO A 144 0.42 -4.26 22.71
N ARG A 145 -0.51 -3.55 22.07
CA ARG A 145 -1.55 -2.80 22.79
C ARG A 145 -2.70 -3.70 23.24
N ILE A 146 -2.97 -4.76 22.47
CA ILE A 146 -4.06 -5.71 22.76
C ILE A 146 -3.56 -6.90 23.58
N VAL A 147 -2.43 -7.49 23.20
CA VAL A 147 -1.81 -8.61 23.92
C VAL A 147 -0.34 -8.23 24.18
N PRO A 148 -0.05 -7.56 25.29
CA PRO A 148 1.25 -6.92 25.51
C PRO A 148 2.45 -7.86 25.43
N GLU A 149 2.32 -9.08 25.98
CA GLU A 149 3.35 -10.13 25.92
C GLU A 149 3.33 -10.92 24.60
N GLY A 150 2.47 -10.53 23.65
CA GLY A 150 2.25 -11.22 22.37
C GLY A 150 1.41 -12.50 22.48
N ARG A 151 1.24 -13.03 23.67
CA ARG A 151 0.41 -14.19 24.03
C ARG A 151 -0.20 -14.03 25.42
N GLY A 152 -1.26 -14.75 25.71
CA GLY A 152 -1.88 -14.82 27.05
C GLY A 152 -2.91 -13.72 27.28
N ALA A 153 -2.73 -12.92 28.34
CA ALA A 153 -3.74 -11.98 28.79
C ALA A 153 -4.00 -10.84 27.81
N VAL A 154 -5.27 -10.50 27.63
CA VAL A 154 -5.70 -9.34 26.83
C VAL A 154 -5.68 -8.08 27.71
N ASN A 155 -5.19 -7.01 27.15
CA ASN A 155 -5.23 -5.68 27.74
C ASN A 155 -6.53 -4.97 27.33
N GLU A 156 -7.53 -4.99 28.22
CA GLU A 156 -8.85 -4.42 27.92
C GLU A 156 -8.82 -2.89 27.70
N LYS A 157 -7.84 -2.16 28.25
CA LYS A 157 -7.68 -0.73 27.96
C LYS A 157 -7.26 -0.46 26.50
N GLY A 158 -6.39 -1.32 25.96
CA GLY A 158 -6.03 -1.27 24.53
C GLY A 158 -7.23 -1.61 23.64
N VAL A 159 -8.04 -2.59 24.02
CA VAL A 159 -9.29 -2.92 23.33
C VAL A 159 -10.26 -1.74 23.34
N ASP A 160 -10.43 -1.08 24.50
CA ASP A 160 -11.30 0.09 24.65
C ASP A 160 -10.92 1.23 23.69
N PHE A 161 -9.63 1.51 23.54
CA PHE A 161 -9.17 2.52 22.57
C PHE A 161 -9.67 2.21 21.14
N TYR A 162 -9.44 1.00 20.63
CA TYR A 162 -9.90 0.63 19.27
C TYR A 162 -11.43 0.54 19.19
N SER A 163 -12.11 0.14 20.26
CA SER A 163 -13.56 0.16 20.32
C SER A 163 -14.12 1.58 20.13
N ARG A 164 -13.55 2.57 20.84
CA ARG A 164 -13.93 3.99 20.70
C ARG A 164 -13.60 4.55 19.32
N LEU A 165 -12.45 4.18 18.75
CA LEU A 165 -12.08 4.56 17.38
C LEU A 165 -13.09 4.02 16.36
N VAL A 166 -13.43 2.72 16.46
CA VAL A 166 -14.45 2.10 15.58
C VAL A 166 -15.80 2.77 15.71
N ASP A 167 -16.25 3.06 16.94
CA ASP A 167 -17.51 3.76 17.18
C ASP A 167 -17.51 5.17 16.57
N ALA A 168 -16.41 5.92 16.73
CA ALA A 168 -16.27 7.25 16.13
C ALA A 168 -16.32 7.19 14.59
N LEU A 169 -15.66 6.22 13.96
CA LEU A 169 -15.73 6.02 12.50
C LEU A 169 -17.15 5.75 12.04
N LEU A 170 -17.85 4.81 12.69
CA LEU A 170 -19.21 4.44 12.33
C LEU A 170 -20.21 5.59 12.54
N GLN A 171 -20.04 6.40 13.59
CA GLN A 171 -20.83 7.61 13.84
C GLN A 171 -20.72 8.63 12.70
N HIS A 172 -19.57 8.68 12.02
CA HIS A 172 -19.34 9.54 10.86
C HIS A 172 -19.63 8.85 9.51
N GLY A 173 -20.19 7.63 9.53
CA GLY A 173 -20.51 6.86 8.33
C GLY A 173 -19.25 6.38 7.57
N ILE A 174 -18.15 6.15 8.29
CA ILE A 174 -16.88 5.65 7.74
C ILE A 174 -16.74 4.17 8.10
N THR A 175 -16.61 3.33 7.08
CA THR A 175 -16.43 1.89 7.24
C THR A 175 -15.01 1.57 7.68
N PRO A 176 -14.81 0.87 8.82
CA PRO A 176 -13.49 0.47 9.28
C PRO A 176 -12.94 -0.72 8.49
N HIS A 177 -11.66 -0.65 8.09
CA HIS A 177 -10.86 -1.72 7.53
C HIS A 177 -9.66 -1.96 8.45
N ALA A 178 -9.73 -3.01 9.26
CA ALA A 178 -8.73 -3.27 10.30
C ALA A 178 -7.62 -4.21 9.80
N THR A 179 -6.39 -3.73 9.81
CA THR A 179 -5.18 -4.55 9.58
C THR A 179 -4.68 -5.06 10.93
N LEU A 180 -4.60 -6.38 11.10
CA LEU A 180 -4.24 -7.01 12.36
C LEU A 180 -2.74 -6.95 12.65
N PHE A 181 -1.90 -6.84 11.63
CA PHE A 181 -0.46 -6.69 11.80
C PHE A 181 0.17 -5.76 10.77
N HIS A 182 0.83 -4.70 11.26
CA HIS A 182 1.58 -3.75 10.44
C HIS A 182 2.95 -3.46 11.06
N TRP A 183 3.78 -4.54 11.18
CA TRP A 183 5.19 -4.62 11.51
C TRP A 183 5.55 -4.44 13.00
N ASP A 184 4.58 -4.25 13.87
CA ASP A 184 4.71 -3.97 15.29
C ASP A 184 4.63 -5.23 16.17
N SER A 185 5.42 -6.26 15.83
CA SER A 185 5.51 -7.50 16.64
C SER A 185 5.87 -7.15 18.09
N PRO A 186 5.20 -7.75 19.08
CA PRO A 186 5.59 -7.60 20.48
C PRO A 186 7.07 -7.97 20.71
N GLN A 187 7.85 -7.09 21.32
CA GLN A 187 9.26 -7.34 21.63
C GLN A 187 9.43 -8.62 22.46
N ALA A 188 8.49 -8.91 23.34
CA ALA A 188 8.49 -10.11 24.14
C ALA A 188 8.53 -11.42 23.33
N LEU A 189 7.96 -11.45 22.12
CA LEU A 189 8.03 -12.61 21.23
C LEU A 189 9.38 -12.72 20.53
N GLU A 190 10.01 -11.58 20.19
CA GLU A 190 11.38 -11.56 19.65
C GLU A 190 12.37 -12.06 20.70
N ASP A 191 12.25 -11.60 21.94
CA ASP A 191 13.12 -11.99 23.05
C ASP A 191 12.94 -13.45 23.46
N ARG A 192 11.70 -13.99 23.38
CA ARG A 192 11.38 -15.33 23.83
C ARG A 192 11.85 -16.42 22.87
N TYR A 193 11.64 -16.25 21.57
CA TYR A 193 11.93 -17.28 20.56
C TYR A 193 12.35 -16.73 19.18
N GLY A 194 12.55 -15.41 19.05
CA GLY A 194 12.96 -14.77 17.80
C GLY A 194 11.82 -14.47 16.83
N SER A 195 10.59 -14.30 17.36
CA SER A 195 9.41 -13.87 16.59
C SER A 195 9.25 -14.66 15.28
N TRP A 196 9.30 -14.00 14.12
CA TRP A 196 9.09 -14.61 12.80
C TRP A 196 10.11 -15.70 12.42
N ARG A 197 11.24 -15.84 13.14
CA ARG A 197 12.18 -16.95 12.95
C ARG A 197 11.63 -18.29 13.48
N SER A 198 10.68 -18.24 14.40
CA SER A 198 10.03 -19.44 14.94
C SER A 198 8.64 -19.64 14.35
N ARG A 199 8.29 -20.90 14.09
CA ARG A 199 6.94 -21.29 13.65
C ARG A 199 5.86 -20.96 14.71
N GLU A 200 6.24 -20.83 15.99
CA GLU A 200 5.32 -20.50 17.08
C GLU A 200 4.55 -19.20 16.84
N ILE A 201 5.15 -18.25 16.14
CA ILE A 201 4.53 -16.95 15.83
C ILE A 201 3.18 -17.11 15.11
N ALA A 202 3.02 -18.16 14.29
CA ALA A 202 1.80 -18.38 13.53
C ALA A 202 0.60 -18.72 14.44
N SER A 203 0.82 -19.50 15.50
CA SER A 203 -0.23 -19.77 16.49
C SER A 203 -0.51 -18.57 17.38
N ASP A 204 0.53 -17.86 17.82
CA ASP A 204 0.36 -16.65 18.64
C ASP A 204 -0.40 -15.55 17.87
N PHE A 205 -0.12 -15.41 16.57
CA PHE A 205 -0.85 -14.49 15.71
C PHE A 205 -2.33 -14.89 15.54
N ALA A 206 -2.61 -16.18 15.34
CA ALA A 206 -3.98 -16.67 15.23
C ALA A 206 -4.78 -16.46 16.54
N ASP A 207 -4.15 -16.68 17.69
CA ASP A 207 -4.75 -16.40 18.99
C ASP A 207 -5.04 -14.91 19.16
N TYR A 208 -4.09 -14.03 18.80
CA TYR A 208 -4.28 -12.59 18.80
C TYR A 208 -5.44 -12.19 17.88
N CYS A 209 -5.50 -12.69 16.64
CA CYS A 209 -6.62 -12.46 15.71
C CYS A 209 -7.95 -12.83 16.36
N THR A 210 -8.01 -14.00 17.00
CA THR A 210 -9.21 -14.46 17.71
C THR A 210 -9.64 -13.49 18.80
N GLN A 211 -8.69 -12.97 19.59
CA GLN A 211 -9.00 -12.03 20.68
C GLN A 211 -9.55 -10.71 20.16
N VAL A 212 -8.95 -10.17 19.09
CA VAL A 212 -9.40 -8.91 18.47
C VAL A 212 -10.78 -9.07 17.84
N VAL A 213 -10.97 -10.11 17.02
CA VAL A 213 -12.22 -10.32 16.29
C VAL A 213 -13.40 -10.60 17.22
N LYS A 214 -13.21 -11.32 18.32
CA LYS A 214 -14.27 -11.52 19.34
C LYS A 214 -14.75 -10.22 19.97
N ARG A 215 -13.91 -9.17 20.02
CA ARG A 215 -14.21 -7.90 20.71
C ARG A 215 -14.71 -6.80 19.77
N LEU A 216 -14.29 -6.83 18.51
CA LEU A 216 -14.60 -5.78 17.54
C LEU A 216 -15.42 -6.28 16.34
N GLY A 217 -15.57 -7.60 16.16
CA GLY A 217 -16.22 -8.20 14.98
C GLY A 217 -17.74 -8.01 14.93
N ASP A 218 -18.35 -7.47 15.96
CA ASP A 218 -19.73 -7.01 15.95
C ASP A 218 -19.91 -5.74 15.11
N ARG A 219 -18.84 -4.96 14.89
CA ARG A 219 -18.80 -3.66 14.19
C ARG A 219 -17.84 -3.63 13.01
N VAL A 220 -16.72 -4.35 13.08
CA VAL A 220 -15.72 -4.47 12.01
C VAL A 220 -15.97 -5.73 11.20
N THR A 221 -16.15 -5.60 9.89
CA THR A 221 -16.39 -6.72 8.96
C THR A 221 -15.32 -6.84 7.87
N ASN A 222 -14.37 -5.90 7.80
CA ASN A 222 -13.27 -5.91 6.83
C ASN A 222 -11.95 -6.09 7.56
N TRP A 223 -11.40 -7.30 7.48
CA TRP A 223 -10.20 -7.70 8.20
C TRP A 223 -9.05 -7.96 7.22
N MET A 224 -7.92 -7.35 7.50
CA MET A 224 -6.66 -7.58 6.79
C MET A 224 -5.70 -8.26 7.76
N THR A 225 -5.18 -9.42 7.41
CA THR A 225 -4.34 -10.19 8.33
C THR A 225 -3.00 -9.52 8.58
N ILE A 226 -2.18 -9.41 7.53
CA ILE A 226 -0.79 -8.95 7.59
C ILE A 226 -0.57 -7.92 6.48
N ASN A 227 0.17 -6.85 6.80
CA ASN A 227 0.65 -5.88 5.82
C ASN A 227 2.06 -6.23 5.38
N GLU A 228 2.28 -6.39 4.07
CA GLU A 228 3.57 -6.43 3.40
C GLU A 228 4.60 -7.36 4.05
N ILE A 229 4.40 -8.64 3.90
CA ILE A 229 5.30 -9.68 4.46
C ILE A 229 6.77 -9.41 4.15
N TYR A 230 7.08 -8.90 2.94
CA TYR A 230 8.44 -8.57 2.53
C TYR A 230 9.13 -7.58 3.47
N CYS A 231 8.43 -6.54 3.91
CA CYS A 231 9.04 -5.41 4.62
C CYS A 231 9.51 -5.73 6.04
N PHE A 232 8.84 -6.63 6.74
CA PHE A 232 9.29 -7.01 8.08
C PHE A 232 10.09 -8.33 8.10
N THR A 233 10.13 -9.08 6.99
CA THR A 233 10.93 -10.29 6.84
C THR A 233 12.25 -10.00 6.12
N TYR A 234 12.26 -9.77 4.82
CA TYR A 234 13.48 -9.48 4.06
C TYR A 234 14.20 -8.21 4.51
N MET A 235 13.47 -7.19 4.94
CA MET A 235 14.07 -5.95 5.43
C MET A 235 14.29 -5.93 6.95
N GLY A 236 13.72 -6.89 7.69
CA GLY A 236 13.87 -7.02 9.14
C GLY A 236 14.95 -8.01 9.56
N TYR A 237 15.31 -8.94 8.68
CA TYR A 237 16.31 -9.98 8.92
C TYR A 237 17.30 -10.04 7.75
N ALA A 238 18.60 -10.04 8.01
CA ALA A 238 19.62 -10.08 6.96
C ALA A 238 20.89 -10.81 7.40
N VAL A 239 21.64 -11.31 6.42
CA VAL A 239 22.93 -11.96 6.64
C VAL A 239 24.04 -10.91 6.64
N GLY A 240 24.91 -10.92 7.64
CA GLY A 240 26.18 -10.19 7.67
C GLY A 240 26.10 -8.68 7.86
N LYS A 241 24.90 -8.06 7.91
CA LYS A 241 24.71 -6.63 8.21
C LYS A 241 23.38 -6.38 8.89
N THR A 242 23.31 -5.30 9.68
CA THR A 242 22.05 -4.87 10.28
C THR A 242 21.03 -4.52 9.18
N PRO A 243 19.85 -5.14 9.20
CA PRO A 243 18.75 -4.80 8.28
C PRO A 243 18.22 -3.37 8.52
N PRO A 244 17.58 -2.77 7.51
CA PRO A 244 17.07 -1.40 7.62
C PRO A 244 15.76 -1.26 8.41
N HIS A 245 15.07 -2.36 8.72
CA HIS A 245 13.81 -2.38 9.46
C HIS A 245 13.92 -3.21 10.74
N ALA A 246 13.01 -2.96 11.68
CA ALA A 246 12.86 -3.78 12.87
C ALA A 246 12.50 -5.24 12.50
N PRO A 247 12.95 -6.21 13.28
CA PRO A 247 13.71 -6.10 14.52
C PRO A 247 15.19 -5.74 14.34
N GLY A 248 15.70 -5.68 13.10
CA GLY A 248 17.10 -5.40 12.82
C GLY A 248 18.03 -6.57 13.13
N THR A 249 17.53 -7.80 12.99
CA THR A 249 18.23 -9.01 13.42
C THR A 249 19.14 -9.54 12.32
N ILE A 250 20.42 -9.77 12.69
CA ILE A 250 21.38 -10.45 11.81
C ILE A 250 21.18 -11.96 11.99
N VAL A 251 20.92 -12.65 10.87
CA VAL A 251 20.70 -14.09 10.82
C VAL A 251 21.89 -14.83 10.20
N SER A 252 21.95 -16.15 10.38
CA SER A 252 23.08 -16.98 9.97
C SER A 252 23.09 -17.32 8.47
N SER A 253 21.93 -17.34 7.82
CA SER A 253 21.78 -17.75 6.43
C SER A 253 20.60 -17.08 5.74
N ARG A 254 20.62 -17.09 4.41
CA ARG A 254 19.50 -16.65 3.59
C ARG A 254 18.28 -17.56 3.75
N GLN A 255 18.51 -18.87 3.95
CA GLN A 255 17.44 -19.81 4.25
C GLN A 255 16.63 -19.39 5.48
N GLU A 256 17.31 -18.87 6.53
CA GLU A 256 16.62 -18.36 7.73
C GLU A 256 15.76 -17.14 7.42
N VAL A 257 16.20 -16.21 6.54
CA VAL A 257 15.36 -15.09 6.06
C VAL A 257 14.11 -15.62 5.35
N LEU A 258 14.27 -16.54 4.42
CA LEU A 258 13.15 -17.12 3.65
C LEU A 258 12.22 -17.97 4.52
N GLN A 259 12.74 -18.53 5.61
CA GLN A 259 11.92 -19.21 6.61
C GLN A 259 11.02 -18.23 7.37
N THR A 260 11.46 -16.99 7.63
CA THR A 260 10.58 -15.96 8.23
C THR A 260 9.40 -15.63 7.30
N VAL A 261 9.63 -15.58 6.00
CA VAL A 261 8.58 -15.38 4.98
C VAL A 261 7.55 -16.52 5.06
N HIS A 262 8.03 -17.76 5.11
CA HIS A 262 7.15 -18.93 5.20
C HIS A 262 6.31 -18.92 6.49
N HIS A 263 6.91 -18.58 7.63
CA HIS A 263 6.19 -18.47 8.90
C HIS A 263 5.15 -17.33 8.88
N ALA A 264 5.44 -16.22 8.20
CA ALA A 264 4.49 -15.13 8.03
C ALA A 264 3.30 -15.52 7.15
N LEU A 265 3.55 -16.27 6.06
CA LEU A 265 2.49 -16.84 5.23
C LEU A 265 1.63 -17.83 6.01
N LEU A 266 2.26 -18.69 6.83
CA LEU A 266 1.55 -19.62 7.69
C LEU A 266 0.68 -18.88 8.72
N ALA A 267 1.22 -17.84 9.34
CA ALA A 267 0.49 -16.96 10.25
C ALA A 267 -0.70 -16.29 9.56
N HIS A 268 -0.53 -15.82 8.32
CA HIS A 268 -1.62 -15.31 7.50
C HIS A 268 -2.75 -16.35 7.36
N GLY A 269 -2.42 -17.56 6.92
CA GLY A 269 -3.41 -18.60 6.72
C GLY A 269 -4.14 -19.00 8.01
N MET A 270 -3.42 -19.19 9.12
CA MET A 270 -4.00 -19.44 10.44
C MET A 270 -4.84 -18.24 10.93
N GLY A 271 -4.41 -17.01 10.67
CA GLY A 271 -5.17 -15.80 10.93
C GLY A 271 -6.50 -15.77 10.16
N CYS A 272 -6.51 -16.15 8.88
CA CYS A 272 -7.76 -16.29 8.10
C CYS A 272 -8.74 -17.27 8.74
N GLN A 273 -8.25 -18.42 9.18
CA GLN A 273 -9.07 -19.42 9.87
C GLN A 273 -9.61 -18.88 11.21
N ALA A 274 -8.75 -18.22 11.99
CA ALA A 274 -9.10 -17.63 13.28
C ALA A 274 -10.17 -16.54 13.14
N ILE A 275 -10.03 -15.64 12.17
CA ILE A 275 -11.02 -14.58 11.89
C ILE A 275 -12.37 -15.20 11.55
N ARG A 276 -12.41 -16.15 10.60
CA ARG A 276 -13.66 -16.80 10.18
C ARG A 276 -14.35 -17.57 11.31
N ALA A 277 -13.57 -18.19 12.19
CA ALA A 277 -14.11 -18.91 13.34
C ALA A 277 -14.62 -17.99 14.46
N ALA A 278 -14.02 -16.79 14.62
CA ALA A 278 -14.31 -15.91 15.73
C ALA A 278 -15.36 -14.82 15.41
N THR A 279 -15.58 -14.52 14.12
CA THR A 279 -16.50 -13.42 13.73
C THR A 279 -17.95 -13.77 14.00
N PRO A 280 -18.74 -12.86 14.62
CA PRO A 280 -20.18 -13.07 14.85
C PRO A 280 -21.03 -12.76 13.60
N LYS A 281 -20.45 -12.15 12.58
CA LYS A 281 -21.10 -11.71 11.33
C LYS A 281 -20.25 -12.12 10.12
N PRO A 282 -20.84 -12.26 8.92
CA PRO A 282 -20.04 -12.42 7.70
C PRO A 282 -18.99 -11.32 7.58
N ALA A 283 -17.74 -11.73 7.39
CA ALA A 283 -16.60 -10.83 7.30
C ALA A 283 -15.81 -11.09 6.02
N GLN A 284 -15.22 -10.03 5.48
CA GLN A 284 -14.24 -10.11 4.40
C GLN A 284 -12.84 -10.23 4.99
N VAL A 285 -12.08 -11.20 4.50
CA VAL A 285 -10.70 -11.45 4.93
C VAL A 285 -9.75 -11.21 3.77
N ALA A 286 -8.76 -10.37 4.00
CA ALA A 286 -7.75 -9.98 3.02
C ALA A 286 -6.32 -10.25 3.52
N LEU A 287 -5.39 -10.41 2.59
CA LEU A 287 -3.96 -10.17 2.76
C LEU A 287 -3.60 -8.86 2.07
N VAL A 288 -2.70 -8.08 2.65
CA VAL A 288 -2.15 -6.88 2.02
C VAL A 288 -0.73 -7.13 1.57
N VAL A 289 -0.47 -6.94 0.29
CA VAL A 289 0.81 -7.23 -0.34
C VAL A 289 1.39 -6.03 -1.10
N ASN A 290 2.70 -5.95 -1.11
CA ASN A 290 3.51 -5.03 -1.90
C ASN A 290 4.39 -5.84 -2.86
N PHE A 291 3.82 -6.50 -3.81
CA PHE A 291 4.59 -7.31 -4.75
C PHE A 291 5.32 -6.45 -5.81
N ASP A 292 6.37 -7.02 -6.40
CA ASP A 292 7.08 -6.39 -7.50
C ASP A 292 6.17 -6.30 -8.73
N THR A 293 5.91 -5.09 -9.16
CA THR A 293 5.06 -4.84 -10.32
C THR A 293 5.89 -4.68 -11.56
N TYR A 294 5.65 -5.55 -12.52
CA TYR A 294 6.28 -5.55 -13.83
C TYR A 294 5.31 -5.06 -14.88
N LEU A 295 5.81 -4.25 -15.82
CA LEU A 295 5.03 -3.71 -16.91
C LEU A 295 5.83 -3.73 -18.21
N PRO A 296 5.18 -3.93 -19.37
CA PRO A 296 5.90 -3.99 -20.64
C PRO A 296 6.41 -2.62 -21.03
N VAL A 297 7.65 -2.54 -21.53
CA VAL A 297 8.21 -1.29 -22.08
C VAL A 297 7.43 -0.79 -23.29
N ILE A 298 6.85 -1.71 -24.06
CA ILE A 298 5.87 -1.48 -25.12
C ILE A 298 4.83 -2.58 -25.03
N GLU A 299 3.55 -2.25 -25.10
CA GLU A 299 2.43 -3.20 -24.98
C GLU A 299 2.29 -4.09 -26.23
N THR A 300 3.29 -4.96 -26.50
CA THR A 300 3.22 -6.01 -27.51
C THR A 300 2.90 -7.36 -26.86
N PRO A 301 2.34 -8.33 -27.61
CA PRO A 301 2.05 -9.66 -27.07
C PRO A 301 3.29 -10.33 -26.45
N GLU A 302 4.46 -10.20 -27.06
CA GLU A 302 5.72 -10.80 -26.61
C GLU A 302 6.18 -10.19 -25.27
N ASN A 303 6.11 -8.87 -25.14
CA ASN A 303 6.46 -8.18 -23.92
C ASN A 303 5.45 -8.45 -22.79
N ILE A 304 4.17 -8.60 -23.11
CA ILE A 304 3.13 -8.95 -22.12
C ILE A 304 3.38 -10.37 -21.58
N GLU A 305 3.73 -11.33 -22.43
CA GLU A 305 4.10 -12.68 -21.98
C GLU A 305 5.39 -12.68 -21.14
N ALA A 306 6.38 -11.85 -21.50
CA ALA A 306 7.57 -11.63 -20.70
C ALA A 306 7.26 -11.07 -19.30
N VAL A 307 6.32 -10.12 -19.22
CA VAL A 307 5.82 -9.57 -17.94
C VAL A 307 5.14 -10.65 -17.10
N LYS A 308 4.24 -11.46 -17.67
CA LYS A 308 3.57 -12.54 -16.93
C LYS A 308 4.58 -13.52 -16.34
N LYS A 309 5.61 -13.87 -17.12
CA LYS A 309 6.67 -14.76 -16.68
C LYS A 309 7.49 -14.14 -15.54
N ALA A 310 7.96 -12.90 -15.70
CA ALA A 310 8.67 -12.17 -14.66
C ALA A 310 7.82 -12.07 -13.37
N PHE A 311 6.53 -11.77 -13.52
CA PHE A 311 5.61 -11.59 -12.41
C PHE A 311 5.49 -12.82 -11.48
N VAL A 312 5.56 -14.02 -12.02
CA VAL A 312 5.43 -15.26 -11.22
C VAL A 312 6.77 -15.88 -10.83
N GLU A 313 7.86 -15.60 -11.56
CA GLU A 313 9.15 -16.25 -11.38
C GLU A 313 10.15 -15.44 -10.54
N GLU A 314 9.99 -14.13 -10.46
CA GLU A 314 10.87 -13.31 -9.63
C GLU A 314 10.61 -13.57 -8.14
N GLU A 315 11.70 -13.54 -7.37
CA GLU A 315 11.75 -14.11 -6.02
C GLU A 315 10.69 -13.56 -5.08
N HIS A 316 10.54 -12.25 -5.03
CA HIS A 316 9.58 -11.62 -4.11
C HIS A 316 8.16 -12.13 -4.37
N ASN A 317 7.69 -12.06 -5.61
CA ASN A 317 6.36 -12.51 -5.96
C ASN A 317 6.22 -14.03 -5.81
N GLY A 318 7.22 -14.79 -6.25
CA GLY A 318 7.25 -16.26 -6.20
C GLY A 318 7.27 -16.83 -4.79
N THR A 319 7.79 -16.07 -3.81
CA THR A 319 7.87 -16.50 -2.40
C THR A 319 6.76 -15.95 -1.51
N VAL A 320 6.10 -14.85 -1.88
CA VAL A 320 5.05 -14.20 -1.06
C VAL A 320 3.68 -14.29 -1.74
N LEU A 321 3.52 -13.64 -2.91
CA LEU A 321 2.22 -13.50 -3.56
C LEU A 321 1.69 -14.81 -4.12
N VAL A 322 2.53 -15.53 -4.86
CA VAL A 322 2.13 -16.78 -5.53
C VAL A 322 1.65 -17.82 -4.53
N PRO A 323 2.41 -18.17 -3.46
CA PRO A 323 1.94 -19.16 -2.49
C PRO A 323 0.68 -18.70 -1.73
N ALA A 324 0.55 -17.42 -1.37
CA ALA A 324 -0.65 -16.90 -0.70
C ALA A 324 -1.91 -17.04 -1.57
N LEU A 325 -1.82 -16.82 -2.87
CA LEU A 325 -2.98 -16.86 -3.77
C LEU A 325 -3.26 -18.26 -4.37
N THR A 326 -2.24 -19.12 -4.45
CA THR A 326 -2.38 -20.42 -5.14
C THR A 326 -2.26 -21.63 -4.23
N GLY A 327 -1.81 -21.46 -2.98
CA GLY A 327 -1.48 -22.56 -2.07
C GLY A 327 -0.25 -23.36 -2.52
N LYS A 328 0.60 -22.79 -3.37
CA LYS A 328 1.81 -23.46 -3.90
C LYS A 328 2.91 -22.46 -4.17
N TYR A 329 4.14 -22.80 -3.84
CA TYR A 329 5.30 -22.06 -4.32
C TYR A 329 5.49 -22.21 -5.82
N ASN A 330 6.01 -21.19 -6.49
CA ASN A 330 6.43 -21.29 -7.89
C ASN A 330 7.65 -22.22 -8.00
N GLU A 331 7.57 -23.25 -8.86
CA GLU A 331 8.61 -24.28 -8.98
C GLU A 331 9.94 -23.69 -9.45
N GLN A 332 9.91 -22.74 -10.40
CA GLN A 332 11.12 -22.09 -10.91
C GLN A 332 11.78 -21.23 -9.81
N THR A 333 10.98 -20.55 -9.01
CA THR A 333 11.48 -19.78 -7.86
C THR A 333 12.17 -20.70 -6.86
N ILE A 334 11.53 -21.79 -6.44
CA ILE A 334 12.12 -22.75 -5.50
C ILE A 334 13.38 -23.39 -6.06
N ALA A 335 13.38 -23.75 -7.35
CA ALA A 335 14.58 -24.31 -8.02
C ALA A 335 15.75 -23.31 -8.02
N LYS A 336 15.49 -22.01 -8.25
CA LYS A 336 16.51 -20.95 -8.17
C LYS A 336 17.05 -20.75 -6.75
N LEU A 337 16.22 -20.90 -5.73
CA LEU A 337 16.60 -20.77 -4.31
C LEU A 337 17.47 -21.96 -3.85
N GLY A 338 17.24 -23.16 -4.37
CA GLY A 338 18.01 -24.34 -4.01
C GLY A 338 18.06 -24.59 -2.51
N ALA A 339 19.25 -24.54 -1.91
CA ALA A 339 19.45 -24.76 -0.47
C ALA A 339 18.87 -23.65 0.41
N ASP A 340 18.62 -22.48 -0.14
CA ASP A 340 18.03 -21.34 0.58
C ASP A 340 16.50 -21.43 0.66
N ALA A 341 15.85 -22.37 -0.05
CA ALA A 341 14.41 -22.53 -0.02
C ALA A 341 13.88 -22.76 1.40
N PRO A 342 12.69 -22.24 1.74
CA PRO A 342 12.10 -22.45 3.06
C PRO A 342 11.74 -23.93 3.25
N LYS A 343 11.82 -24.39 4.50
CA LYS A 343 11.39 -25.73 4.89
C LYS A 343 9.88 -25.73 5.06
N VAL A 344 9.19 -26.51 4.23
CA VAL A 344 7.73 -26.67 4.23
C VAL A 344 7.37 -27.97 4.94
N GLN A 345 6.44 -27.92 5.88
CA GLN A 345 5.89 -29.11 6.54
C GLN A 345 4.58 -29.54 5.85
N ALA A 346 4.20 -30.79 6.09
CA ALA A 346 2.93 -31.31 5.58
C ALA A 346 1.75 -30.46 6.12
N GLY A 347 0.85 -30.04 5.23
CA GLY A 347 -0.31 -29.22 5.58
C GLY A 347 -0.07 -27.70 5.54
N ASP A 348 1.19 -27.24 5.45
CA ASP A 348 1.47 -25.80 5.44
C ASP A 348 0.81 -25.09 4.25
N MET A 349 0.90 -25.68 3.08
CA MET A 349 0.43 -25.01 1.86
C MET A 349 -1.10 -24.94 1.80
N GLU A 350 -1.81 -25.89 2.40
CA GLU A 350 -3.27 -25.84 2.57
C GLU A 350 -3.68 -24.72 3.54
N ILE A 351 -2.88 -24.48 4.59
CA ILE A 351 -3.12 -23.38 5.53
C ILE A 351 -2.79 -22.05 4.84
N ILE A 352 -1.66 -21.92 4.17
CA ILE A 352 -1.23 -20.69 3.48
C ILE A 352 -2.23 -20.29 2.39
N GLY A 353 -2.71 -21.26 1.62
CA GLY A 353 -3.65 -21.04 0.51
C GLY A 353 -5.11 -20.84 0.91
N GLN A 354 -5.39 -20.39 2.15
CA GLN A 354 -6.77 -20.07 2.53
C GLN A 354 -7.40 -19.06 1.54
N PRO A 355 -8.67 -19.28 1.13
CA PRO A 355 -9.32 -18.38 0.18
C PRO A 355 -9.42 -16.97 0.75
N LEU A 356 -9.14 -15.97 -0.07
CA LEU A 356 -9.32 -14.56 0.23
C LEU A 356 -10.65 -14.05 -0.33
N ASP A 357 -11.32 -13.16 0.39
CA ASP A 357 -12.50 -12.45 -0.08
C ASP A 357 -12.10 -11.19 -0.86
N VAL A 358 -10.95 -10.60 -0.54
CA VAL A 358 -10.38 -9.41 -1.16
C VAL A 358 -8.85 -9.51 -1.12
N LEU A 359 -8.17 -9.01 -2.13
CA LEU A 359 -6.72 -8.76 -2.10
C LEU A 359 -6.45 -7.27 -1.86
N GLY A 360 -5.70 -6.95 -0.82
CA GLY A 360 -5.14 -5.63 -0.62
C GLY A 360 -3.83 -5.49 -1.39
N TYR A 361 -3.68 -4.41 -2.15
CA TYR A 361 -2.49 -4.15 -2.95
C TYR A 361 -1.92 -2.76 -2.63
N ASN A 362 -0.72 -2.75 -2.09
CA ASN A 362 0.06 -1.53 -1.90
C ASN A 362 0.95 -1.32 -3.12
N ILE A 363 0.77 -0.20 -3.82
CA ILE A 363 1.50 0.10 -5.05
C ILE A 363 2.05 1.52 -5.06
N TYR A 364 3.35 1.64 -5.33
CA TYR A 364 4.03 2.92 -5.35
C TYR A 364 4.88 3.14 -6.61
N THR A 365 5.37 2.08 -7.23
CA THR A 365 6.27 2.12 -8.39
C THR A 365 6.24 0.79 -9.14
N GLY A 366 7.02 0.66 -10.22
CA GLY A 366 7.12 -0.57 -10.99
C GLY A 366 8.41 -0.64 -11.79
N SER A 367 8.63 -1.75 -12.46
CA SER A 367 9.81 -2.03 -13.29
C SER A 367 9.40 -2.42 -14.70
N TYR A 368 10.04 -1.81 -15.70
CA TYR A 368 9.81 -2.15 -17.10
C TYR A 368 10.47 -3.46 -17.48
N VAL A 369 9.75 -4.25 -18.27
CA VAL A 369 10.19 -5.56 -18.76
C VAL A 369 10.03 -5.61 -20.27
N ARG A 370 10.99 -6.26 -20.94
CA ARG A 370 10.89 -6.66 -22.36
C ARG A 370 11.18 -8.13 -22.55
N ALA A 371 10.65 -8.69 -23.62
CA ALA A 371 11.05 -10.00 -24.10
C ALA A 371 12.53 -10.00 -24.48
N ALA A 372 13.25 -11.08 -24.19
CA ALA A 372 14.67 -11.19 -24.46
C ALA A 372 15.04 -12.63 -24.84
N ASP A 373 15.98 -12.75 -25.78
CA ASP A 373 16.55 -14.04 -26.17
C ASP A 373 17.65 -14.48 -25.17
N ASN A 374 17.18 -14.91 -24.00
CA ASN A 374 18.01 -15.44 -22.93
C ASN A 374 17.27 -16.58 -22.20
N ALA A 375 17.94 -17.27 -21.30
CA ALA A 375 17.37 -18.41 -20.56
C ALA A 375 16.09 -18.06 -19.76
N ARG A 376 15.91 -16.79 -19.39
CA ARG A 376 14.72 -16.31 -18.67
C ARG A 376 13.57 -15.96 -19.61
N GLY A 377 13.87 -15.65 -20.88
CA GLY A 377 12.89 -15.15 -21.87
C GLY A 377 12.44 -13.71 -21.63
N TYR A 378 13.02 -13.02 -20.65
CA TYR A 378 12.73 -11.63 -20.34
C TYR A 378 13.94 -10.91 -19.75
N GLU A 379 13.88 -9.59 -19.79
CA GLU A 379 14.84 -8.69 -19.17
C GLU A 379 14.10 -7.59 -18.42
N ILE A 380 14.48 -7.36 -17.15
CA ILE A 380 14.02 -6.22 -16.35
C ILE A 380 14.94 -5.05 -16.65
N LEU A 381 14.38 -3.94 -17.11
CA LEU A 381 15.14 -2.78 -17.55
C LEU A 381 15.48 -1.87 -16.36
N PRO A 382 16.74 -1.43 -16.22
CA PRO A 382 17.08 -0.43 -15.23
C PRO A 382 16.47 0.93 -15.62
N LEU A 383 15.91 1.64 -14.66
CA LEU A 383 15.48 3.00 -14.89
C LEU A 383 16.69 3.94 -15.02
N PRO A 384 16.71 4.86 -16.00
CA PRO A 384 17.80 5.82 -16.14
C PRO A 384 17.85 6.78 -14.94
N ARG A 385 19.01 7.39 -14.71
CA ARG A 385 19.23 8.26 -13.53
C ARG A 385 18.28 9.45 -13.48
N GLU A 386 17.90 9.98 -14.62
CA GLU A 386 17.00 11.13 -14.80
C GLU A 386 15.52 10.76 -14.81
N TYR A 387 15.19 9.46 -14.59
CA TYR A 387 13.79 9.05 -14.51
C TYR A 387 13.09 9.77 -13.36
N PRO A 388 11.87 10.28 -13.56
CA PRO A 388 11.15 11.02 -12.53
C PRO A 388 11.02 10.25 -11.22
N GLN A 389 11.41 10.89 -10.12
CA GLN A 389 11.44 10.32 -8.79
C GLN A 389 10.79 11.26 -7.79
N MET A 390 10.03 10.71 -6.85
CA MET A 390 9.45 11.46 -5.73
C MET A 390 10.49 11.63 -4.61
N HIS A 391 10.12 12.32 -3.54
CA HIS A 391 11.03 12.59 -2.41
C HIS A 391 11.29 11.33 -1.54
N MET A 392 11.52 10.20 -2.20
CA MET A 392 11.88 8.91 -1.62
C MET A 392 12.79 8.18 -2.61
N PRO A 393 13.99 7.68 -2.22
CA PRO A 393 14.99 7.17 -3.18
C PRO A 393 14.56 6.00 -4.04
N TRP A 394 13.60 5.20 -3.58
CA TRP A 394 13.08 4.05 -4.30
C TRP A 394 11.80 4.33 -5.11
N LEU A 395 11.15 5.49 -4.85
CA LEU A 395 9.84 5.81 -5.42
C LEU A 395 9.98 6.55 -6.75
N ASN A 396 10.13 5.80 -7.83
CA ASN A 396 10.06 6.33 -9.18
C ASN A 396 8.60 6.50 -9.62
N LEU A 397 8.32 7.52 -10.41
CA LEU A 397 6.97 7.82 -10.92
C LEU A 397 6.65 6.89 -12.09
N VAL A 398 6.05 5.74 -11.80
CA VAL A 398 5.65 4.72 -12.78
C VAL A 398 4.15 4.43 -12.62
N PRO A 399 3.27 5.35 -13.03
CA PRO A 399 1.84 5.26 -12.73
C PRO A 399 1.12 4.08 -13.40
N GLU A 400 1.59 3.61 -14.55
CA GLU A 400 1.05 2.45 -15.25
C GLU A 400 1.19 1.15 -14.44
N SER A 401 2.09 1.15 -13.45
CA SER A 401 2.26 0.00 -12.56
C SER A 401 0.98 -0.36 -11.80
N LEU A 402 0.11 0.59 -11.48
CA LEU A 402 -1.17 0.31 -10.85
C LEU A 402 -2.06 -0.55 -11.78
N TYR A 403 -2.20 -0.17 -13.04
CA TYR A 403 -2.96 -0.94 -14.03
C TYR A 403 -2.35 -2.34 -14.23
N TRP A 404 -1.03 -2.40 -14.47
CA TRP A 404 -0.37 -3.67 -14.76
C TRP A 404 -0.35 -4.62 -13.57
N GLY A 405 -0.22 -4.12 -12.34
CA GLY A 405 -0.31 -4.94 -11.13
C GLY A 405 -1.68 -5.61 -11.00
N VAL A 406 -2.76 -4.83 -11.12
CA VAL A 406 -4.13 -5.34 -11.10
C VAL A 406 -4.38 -6.35 -12.22
N ARG A 407 -3.90 -6.05 -13.44
CA ARG A 407 -4.01 -6.94 -14.60
C ARG A 407 -3.26 -8.26 -14.37
N MET A 408 -2.04 -8.23 -13.85
CA MET A 408 -1.22 -9.44 -13.67
C MET A 408 -1.79 -10.39 -12.62
N ILE A 409 -2.43 -9.89 -11.57
CA ILE A 409 -3.17 -10.73 -10.60
C ILE A 409 -4.25 -11.52 -11.34
N SER A 410 -4.97 -10.90 -12.24
CA SER A 410 -6.03 -11.55 -13.02
C SER A 410 -5.49 -12.48 -14.10
N ASP A 411 -4.53 -12.02 -14.90
CA ASP A 411 -4.08 -12.71 -16.13
C ASP A 411 -3.00 -13.76 -15.85
N ALA A 412 -2.04 -13.48 -14.96
CA ALA A 412 -0.93 -14.41 -14.68
C ALA A 412 -1.28 -15.44 -13.59
N LEU A 413 -2.10 -15.06 -12.60
CA LEU A 413 -2.50 -15.95 -11.49
C LEU A 413 -3.92 -16.50 -11.62
N GLY A 414 -4.64 -16.14 -12.69
CA GLY A 414 -5.99 -16.63 -12.95
C GLY A 414 -7.06 -16.14 -11.94
N LYS A 415 -6.78 -15.04 -11.22
CA LYS A 415 -7.66 -14.52 -10.15
C LYS A 415 -8.63 -13.43 -10.66
N LYS A 416 -9.29 -13.70 -11.79
CA LYS A 416 -10.18 -12.74 -12.48
C LYS A 416 -11.35 -12.22 -11.64
N ASN A 417 -11.82 -13.01 -10.68
CA ASN A 417 -12.98 -12.67 -9.86
C ASN A 417 -12.60 -12.26 -8.42
N LEU A 418 -11.31 -12.21 -8.08
CA LEU A 418 -10.87 -11.77 -6.76
C LEU A 418 -10.91 -10.24 -6.71
N PRO A 419 -11.79 -9.63 -5.88
CA PRO A 419 -11.81 -8.19 -5.70
C PRO A 419 -10.46 -7.68 -5.23
N ILE A 420 -10.02 -6.54 -5.78
CA ILE A 420 -8.75 -5.89 -5.43
C ILE A 420 -9.05 -4.51 -4.85
N LEU A 421 -8.45 -4.18 -3.73
CA LEU A 421 -8.38 -2.83 -3.18
C LEU A 421 -6.94 -2.34 -3.30
N ILE A 422 -6.74 -1.14 -3.84
CA ILE A 422 -5.48 -0.44 -3.63
C ILE A 422 -5.49 0.05 -2.18
N THR A 423 -4.79 -0.67 -1.32
CA THR A 423 -4.79 -0.45 0.13
C THR A 423 -3.78 0.61 0.56
N GLU A 424 -2.80 0.90 -0.30
CA GLU A 424 -1.90 2.04 -0.18
C GLU A 424 -1.40 2.49 -1.56
N ASN A 425 -1.48 3.80 -1.81
CA ASN A 425 -0.80 4.49 -2.90
C ASN A 425 -0.64 5.96 -2.54
N GLY A 426 0.52 6.52 -2.77
CA GLY A 426 0.86 7.90 -2.45
C GLY A 426 2.34 8.17 -2.62
N CYS A 427 2.78 9.37 -2.27
CA CYS A 427 4.18 9.74 -2.40
C CYS A 427 4.63 10.73 -1.32
N ALA A 428 5.92 10.68 -0.98
CA ALA A 428 6.55 11.74 -0.22
C ALA A 428 6.89 12.92 -1.14
N THR A 429 6.67 14.13 -0.63
CA THR A 429 7.02 15.39 -1.30
C THR A 429 7.71 16.35 -0.34
N ASP A 430 8.40 17.36 -0.86
CA ASP A 430 8.84 18.52 -0.09
C ASP A 430 7.64 19.46 0.07
N ASP A 431 7.05 19.45 1.24
CA ASP A 431 5.84 20.22 1.53
C ASP A 431 6.21 21.60 2.07
N GLU A 432 6.63 22.48 1.18
CA GLU A 432 6.92 23.86 1.55
C GLU A 432 5.64 24.59 1.99
N VAL A 433 5.74 25.31 3.11
CA VAL A 433 4.68 26.18 3.60
C VAL A 433 4.90 27.56 2.98
N THR A 434 3.92 28.06 2.24
CA THR A 434 3.96 29.42 1.66
C THR A 434 3.93 30.48 2.75
N GLY A 435 4.29 31.72 2.40
CA GLY A 435 4.18 32.86 3.32
C GLY A 435 2.77 33.17 3.80
N GLN A 436 1.75 32.56 3.20
CA GLN A 436 0.33 32.65 3.60
C GLN A 436 -0.12 31.43 4.42
N GLY A 437 0.78 30.49 4.73
CA GLY A 437 0.48 29.28 5.49
C GLY A 437 -0.13 28.14 4.68
N GLU A 438 -0.21 28.26 3.36
CA GLU A 438 -0.71 27.20 2.48
C GLU A 438 0.39 26.17 2.18
N ILE A 439 0.00 24.94 1.88
CA ILE A 439 0.90 23.83 1.51
C ILE A 439 0.50 23.36 0.12
N LEU A 440 1.26 23.83 -0.88
CA LEU A 440 0.98 23.61 -2.30
C LEU A 440 1.74 22.38 -2.82
N ASP A 441 1.35 21.21 -2.41
CA ASP A 441 1.98 19.93 -2.77
C ASP A 441 1.55 19.41 -4.16
N LEU A 442 1.72 20.24 -5.20
CA LEU A 442 1.26 19.99 -6.57
C LEU A 442 1.87 18.73 -7.20
N SER A 443 3.09 18.37 -6.82
CA SER A 443 3.74 17.13 -7.27
C SER A 443 3.00 15.88 -6.76
N ARG A 444 2.42 15.93 -5.54
CA ARG A 444 1.57 14.85 -5.04
C ARG A 444 0.26 14.79 -5.82
N ILE A 445 -0.34 15.91 -6.18
CA ILE A 445 -1.52 15.93 -7.06
C ILE A 445 -1.22 15.30 -8.41
N LEU A 446 -0.08 15.64 -9.02
CA LEU A 446 0.35 15.03 -10.29
C LEU A 446 0.49 13.51 -10.16
N TYR A 447 1.14 13.05 -9.08
CA TYR A 447 1.30 11.63 -8.78
C TYR A 447 -0.08 10.94 -8.68
N LEU A 448 -0.96 11.44 -7.80
CA LEU A 448 -2.28 10.86 -7.56
C LEU A 448 -3.13 10.82 -8.83
N ARG A 449 -3.16 11.93 -9.59
CA ARG A 449 -3.87 12.02 -10.87
C ARG A 449 -3.43 10.94 -11.85
N SER A 450 -2.12 10.74 -11.96
CA SER A 450 -1.53 9.78 -12.89
C SER A 450 -1.87 8.33 -12.51
N TYR A 451 -1.80 7.99 -11.21
CA TYR A 451 -2.14 6.65 -10.72
C TYR A 451 -3.65 6.36 -10.80
N LEU A 452 -4.49 7.33 -10.41
CA LEU A 452 -5.94 7.17 -10.49
C LEU A 452 -6.44 7.06 -11.94
N GLY A 453 -5.78 7.70 -12.90
CA GLY A 453 -6.06 7.50 -14.33
C GLY A 453 -5.83 6.04 -14.76
N ASN A 454 -4.79 5.40 -14.24
CA ASN A 454 -4.51 3.97 -14.48
C ASN A 454 -5.49 3.04 -13.73
N ALA A 455 -5.98 3.46 -12.55
CA ALA A 455 -7.08 2.76 -11.87
C ALA A 455 -8.36 2.78 -12.72
N GLN A 456 -8.71 3.92 -13.33
CA GLN A 456 -9.85 4.02 -14.25
C GLN A 456 -9.67 3.11 -15.47
N ARG A 457 -8.45 3.04 -16.06
CA ARG A 457 -8.13 2.12 -17.15
C ARG A 457 -8.41 0.67 -16.74
N ALA A 458 -7.94 0.23 -15.57
CA ALA A 458 -8.16 -1.12 -15.08
C ALA A 458 -9.66 -1.46 -14.95
N ILE A 459 -10.44 -0.54 -14.39
CA ILE A 459 -11.89 -0.70 -14.25
C ILE A 459 -12.59 -0.73 -15.62
N ALA A 460 -12.22 0.17 -16.52
CA ALA A 460 -12.81 0.25 -17.86
C ALA A 460 -12.55 -1.02 -18.69
N GLU A 461 -11.42 -1.69 -18.49
CA GLU A 461 -11.06 -2.97 -19.10
C GLU A 461 -11.66 -4.20 -18.36
N GLY A 462 -12.45 -3.98 -17.28
CA GLY A 462 -13.20 -5.01 -16.58
C GLY A 462 -12.43 -5.74 -15.47
N TYR A 463 -11.26 -5.24 -15.05
CA TYR A 463 -10.54 -5.80 -13.92
C TYR A 463 -11.23 -5.47 -12.59
N PRO A 464 -11.18 -6.38 -11.60
CA PRO A 464 -11.99 -6.31 -10.37
C PRO A 464 -11.45 -5.32 -9.31
N LEU A 465 -11.05 -4.13 -9.72
CA LEU A 465 -10.61 -3.07 -8.82
C LEU A 465 -11.83 -2.40 -8.17
N LYS A 466 -11.90 -2.43 -6.82
CA LYS A 466 -13.08 -2.04 -6.04
C LYS A 466 -12.87 -0.84 -5.14
N GLY A 467 -11.64 -0.36 -4.97
CA GLY A 467 -11.40 0.79 -4.11
C GLY A 467 -9.95 1.25 -4.11
N TYR A 468 -9.76 2.42 -3.51
CA TYR A 468 -8.47 3.09 -3.42
C TYR A 468 -8.34 3.78 -2.07
N PHE A 469 -7.26 3.50 -1.36
CA PHE A 469 -6.90 4.10 -0.08
C PHE A 469 -5.62 4.93 -0.24
N GLN A 470 -5.74 6.22 -0.01
CA GLN A 470 -4.61 7.15 -0.05
C GLN A 470 -3.63 6.85 1.09
N TRP A 471 -2.36 6.63 0.76
CA TRP A 471 -1.27 6.61 1.72
C TRP A 471 -0.50 7.94 1.69
N SER A 472 -0.61 8.72 2.74
CA SER A 472 -1.28 8.52 4.01
C SER A 472 -2.27 9.65 4.27
N LEU A 473 -3.23 9.42 5.16
CA LEU A 473 -4.15 10.47 5.62
C LEU A 473 -3.39 11.71 6.13
N MET A 474 -2.33 11.47 6.92
CA MET A 474 -1.50 12.51 7.51
C MET A 474 -0.02 12.14 7.45
N ASP A 475 0.86 13.13 7.51
CA ASP A 475 2.29 12.92 7.72
C ASP A 475 2.48 12.12 9.02
N ASN A 476 3.47 11.21 9.02
CA ASN A 476 3.65 10.31 10.15
C ASN A 476 5.12 9.87 10.28
N PHE A 477 5.40 8.94 11.18
CA PHE A 477 6.71 8.33 11.35
C PHE A 477 7.00 7.36 10.20
N GLU A 478 7.85 7.78 9.25
CA GLU A 478 8.21 6.98 8.06
C GLU A 478 9.37 6.02 8.36
N TRP A 479 9.17 5.12 9.30
CA TRP A 479 10.08 4.03 9.66
C TRP A 479 11.51 4.50 9.88
N SER A 480 12.52 3.90 9.21
CA SER A 480 13.92 4.32 9.30
C SER A 480 14.21 5.74 8.78
N TRP A 481 13.26 6.35 8.04
CA TRP A 481 13.36 7.75 7.60
C TRP A 481 12.85 8.75 8.64
N GLY A 482 12.27 8.27 9.75
CA GLY A 482 11.71 9.11 10.80
C GLY A 482 10.68 10.10 10.25
N TYR A 483 10.79 11.36 10.61
CA TYR A 483 9.87 12.41 10.17
C TYR A 483 10.35 13.18 8.93
N THR A 484 11.42 12.70 8.26
CA THR A 484 12.01 13.37 7.10
C THR A 484 11.26 13.13 5.78
N ARG A 485 10.27 12.24 5.76
CA ARG A 485 9.48 11.88 4.58
C ARG A 485 8.00 12.07 4.87
N ARG A 486 7.34 12.93 4.08
CA ARG A 486 5.96 13.36 4.30
C ARG A 486 5.05 12.79 3.23
N PHE A 487 4.35 11.70 3.56
CA PHE A 487 3.40 11.04 2.66
C PHE A 487 1.96 11.53 2.80
N GLY A 488 1.65 12.22 3.89
CA GLY A 488 0.30 12.65 4.21
C GLY A 488 -0.27 13.65 3.22
N ILE A 489 -1.57 13.60 3.00
CA ILE A 489 -2.35 14.69 2.39
C ILE A 489 -2.72 15.77 3.43
N THR A 490 -2.49 15.47 4.69
CA THR A 490 -2.57 16.41 5.82
C THR A 490 -1.18 16.56 6.43
N ARG A 491 -0.71 17.79 6.56
CA ARG A 491 0.53 18.07 7.27
C ARG A 491 0.30 17.93 8.78
N VAL A 492 1.26 17.30 9.46
CA VAL A 492 1.38 17.30 10.92
C VAL A 492 2.58 18.17 11.30
N ASP A 493 2.34 19.14 12.14
CA ASP A 493 3.38 19.84 12.87
C ASP A 493 3.73 18.99 14.09
N TYR A 494 4.92 18.41 14.11
CA TYR A 494 5.28 17.42 15.14
C TYR A 494 5.55 18.02 16.52
N ASP A 495 5.78 19.34 16.60
CA ASP A 495 5.98 20.04 17.89
C ASP A 495 4.63 20.38 18.54
N THR A 496 3.66 20.85 17.76
CA THR A 496 2.34 21.29 18.24
C THR A 496 1.24 20.26 18.03
N GLN A 497 1.50 19.25 17.22
CA GLN A 497 0.52 18.24 16.79
C GLN A 497 -0.67 18.84 15.99
N GLN A 498 -0.49 20.02 15.41
CA GLN A 498 -1.53 20.62 14.55
C GLN A 498 -1.63 19.88 13.23
N ARG A 499 -2.87 19.65 12.77
CA ARG A 499 -3.20 19.09 11.45
C ARG A 499 -3.56 20.23 10.50
N SER A 500 -2.90 20.28 9.34
CA SER A 500 -3.17 21.27 8.29
C SER A 500 -3.40 20.57 6.95
N PRO A 501 -4.64 20.58 6.41
CA PRO A 501 -4.91 20.03 5.08
C PRO A 501 -4.03 20.66 4.01
N LYS A 502 -3.39 19.84 3.17
CA LYS A 502 -2.59 20.26 2.02
C LYS A 502 -3.46 20.50 0.80
N GLU A 503 -2.91 21.01 -0.30
CA GLU A 503 -3.67 21.17 -1.53
C GLU A 503 -4.13 19.83 -2.10
N SER A 504 -3.33 18.78 -1.96
CA SER A 504 -3.72 17.40 -2.32
C SER A 504 -4.92 16.88 -1.53
N PHE A 505 -5.12 17.32 -0.28
CA PHE A 505 -6.33 16.98 0.50
C PHE A 505 -7.56 17.56 -0.19
N ARG A 506 -7.54 18.84 -0.56
CA ARG A 506 -8.66 19.52 -1.24
C ARG A 506 -8.94 18.91 -2.61
N TRP A 507 -7.87 18.59 -3.33
CA TRP A 507 -7.98 17.92 -4.63
C TRP A 507 -8.61 16.51 -4.49
N TYR A 508 -8.15 15.71 -3.54
CA TYR A 508 -8.67 14.36 -3.30
C TYR A 508 -10.12 14.39 -2.80
N GLN A 509 -10.47 15.34 -1.93
CA GLN A 509 -11.85 15.62 -1.53
C GLN A 509 -12.76 15.86 -2.75
N GLN A 510 -12.26 16.61 -3.71
CA GLN A 510 -13.03 16.90 -4.92
C GLN A 510 -13.14 15.67 -5.84
N VAL A 511 -12.09 14.87 -5.98
CA VAL A 511 -12.13 13.58 -6.69
C VAL A 511 -13.19 12.66 -6.11
N ILE A 512 -13.25 12.53 -4.79
CA ILE A 512 -14.24 11.72 -4.07
C ILE A 512 -15.65 12.23 -4.36
N ARG A 513 -15.87 13.53 -4.24
CA ARG A 513 -17.19 14.16 -4.45
C ARG A 513 -17.69 13.99 -5.88
N GLU A 514 -16.82 14.16 -6.87
CA GLU A 514 -17.13 14.04 -8.28
C GLU A 514 -17.09 12.59 -8.80
N ASN A 515 -16.56 11.67 -7.99
CA ASN A 515 -16.32 10.26 -8.30
C ASN A 515 -15.56 10.05 -9.64
N LYS A 516 -14.62 10.93 -9.94
CA LYS A 516 -13.79 10.90 -11.15
C LYS A 516 -12.43 11.57 -10.93
N VAL A 517 -11.45 11.29 -11.79
CA VAL A 517 -10.17 12.00 -11.82
C VAL A 517 -10.38 13.42 -12.37
N LEU A 518 -9.76 14.40 -11.71
CA LEU A 518 -9.84 15.83 -12.05
C LEU A 518 -8.55 16.35 -12.65
#